data_bb3729b90152a159bbd6e8b2a127577c
#
_entry.id   bb3729b90152a159bbd6e8b2a127577c
#
_cell.length_a   1.000
_cell.length_b   1.000
_cell.length_c   1.000
_cell.angle_alpha   90.00
_cell.angle_beta   90.00
_cell.angle_gamma   90.00
#
_symmetry.space_group_name_H-M   'P 1'
#
loop_
_entity.id
_entity.type
_entity.pdbx_description
1 polymer ?
#
loop_
_entity_poly.entity_id
_entity_poly.type
_entity_poly.pdbx_seq_one_letter_code
_entity_poly.pdbx_strand_id
1 'polypeptide(L)'
;MDGNEPTVIANQEGDRTTPSVIAFTDGDETIVGAPARNQRVTNPTRTVYSVKRFMGRRHSEVSSEEKMVPYDVKGKSDEYVKIGVGDKEYTPQEISAKTLRKLKEAAESYLGQTVHKAVITVPAYFNDAQRQATKDAGQIAGLEVARIINEPTAAAMAYGLDKTCLLYTSPSPRD
;
A
#
# COMPACT_ATOMS: atom_id res chain seq x y z
N MET A 1 -18.33 8.71 -5.04
CA MET A 1 -19.59 8.28 -4.41
C MET A 1 -20.69 8.50 -5.44
N ASP A 2 -21.39 7.46 -5.76
CA ASP A 2 -22.55 7.52 -6.64
C ASP A 2 -23.77 7.73 -5.74
N GLY A 3 -24.24 8.98 -5.66
CA GLY A 3 -25.20 9.38 -4.63
C GLY A 3 -24.55 9.40 -3.23
N ASN A 4 -25.17 8.73 -2.25
CA ASN A 4 -24.69 8.64 -0.86
C ASN A 4 -23.93 7.35 -0.54
N GLU A 5 -23.74 6.45 -1.53
CA GLU A 5 -23.10 5.15 -1.30
C GLU A 5 -21.64 5.12 -1.76
N PRO A 6 -20.75 4.45 -1.02
CA PRO A 6 -19.38 4.23 -1.45
C PRO A 6 -19.37 3.22 -2.60
N THR A 7 -18.64 3.55 -3.67
CA THR A 7 -18.51 2.71 -4.86
C THR A 7 -17.05 2.31 -5.05
N VAL A 8 -16.81 1.03 -5.36
CA VAL A 8 -15.48 0.54 -5.71
C VAL A 8 -15.18 0.91 -7.15
N ILE A 9 -14.12 1.70 -7.35
CA ILE A 9 -13.61 2.07 -8.68
C ILE A 9 -12.77 0.93 -9.21
N ALA A 10 -13.09 0.44 -10.42
CA ALA A 10 -12.25 -0.52 -11.12
C ALA A 10 -10.95 0.14 -11.59
N ASN A 11 -9.86 -0.60 -11.57
CA ASN A 11 -8.59 -0.14 -12.12
C ASN A 11 -8.58 -0.18 -13.66
N GLN A 12 -7.47 0.19 -14.27
CA GLN A 12 -7.30 0.22 -15.73
C GLN A 12 -7.42 -1.16 -16.38
N GLU A 13 -7.16 -2.22 -15.62
CA GLU A 13 -7.31 -3.62 -16.03
C GLU A 13 -8.75 -4.14 -15.85
N GLY A 14 -9.65 -3.34 -15.32
CA GLY A 14 -11.05 -3.71 -15.03
C GLY A 14 -11.25 -4.42 -13.69
N ASP A 15 -10.19 -4.61 -12.91
CA ASP A 15 -10.24 -5.29 -11.62
C ASP A 15 -10.64 -4.31 -10.49
N ARG A 16 -11.35 -4.84 -9.49
CA ARG A 16 -11.72 -4.09 -8.27
C ARG A 16 -10.59 -4.01 -7.24
N THR A 17 -9.50 -4.74 -7.46
CA THR A 17 -8.31 -4.75 -6.60
C THR A 17 -7.06 -4.58 -7.44
N THR A 18 -6.08 -3.85 -6.90
CA THR A 18 -4.78 -3.67 -7.55
C THR A 18 -3.71 -4.33 -6.68
N PRO A 19 -3.03 -5.38 -7.18
CA PRO A 19 -1.91 -5.97 -6.43
C PRO A 19 -0.83 -4.95 -6.12
N SER A 20 -0.35 -4.92 -4.87
CA SER A 20 0.80 -4.09 -4.47
C SER A 20 2.11 -4.75 -4.90
N VAL A 21 2.29 -4.87 -6.20
CA VAL A 21 3.47 -5.45 -6.85
C VAL A 21 3.99 -4.46 -7.87
N ILE A 22 5.29 -4.23 -7.83
CA ILE A 22 6.00 -3.30 -8.72
C ILE A 22 7.13 -4.05 -9.42
N ALA A 23 7.16 -4.04 -10.73
CA ALA A 23 8.26 -4.55 -11.53
C ALA A 23 9.01 -3.41 -12.21
N PHE A 24 10.34 -3.51 -12.24
CA PHE A 24 11.22 -2.57 -12.91
C PHE A 24 11.77 -3.25 -14.17
N THR A 25 11.58 -2.62 -15.31
CA THR A 25 12.14 -3.08 -16.59
C THR A 25 13.60 -2.68 -16.73
N ASP A 26 14.30 -3.22 -17.73
CA ASP A 26 15.69 -2.86 -18.03
C ASP A 26 15.83 -1.40 -18.48
N GLY A 27 14.75 -0.79 -18.98
CA GLY A 27 14.69 0.63 -19.35
C GLY A 27 14.28 1.57 -18.21
N ASP A 28 14.33 1.11 -16.96
CA ASP A 28 13.90 1.87 -15.77
C ASP A 28 12.39 2.24 -15.73
N GLU A 29 11.61 1.71 -16.63
CA GLU A 29 10.15 1.85 -16.56
C GLU A 29 9.61 1.02 -15.40
N THR A 30 8.55 1.53 -14.81
CA THR A 30 7.89 0.89 -13.67
C THR A 30 6.53 0.37 -14.08
N ILE A 31 6.31 -0.93 -13.87
CA ILE A 31 5.02 -1.59 -14.06
C ILE A 31 4.42 -1.86 -12.69
N VAL A 32 3.12 -1.59 -12.50
CA VAL A 32 2.44 -1.73 -11.21
C VAL A 32 1.18 -2.58 -11.35
N GLY A 33 0.90 -3.41 -10.36
CA GLY A 33 -0.34 -4.17 -10.28
C GLY A 33 -0.25 -5.57 -10.90
N ALA A 34 -1.33 -6.01 -11.54
CA ALA A 34 -1.43 -7.35 -12.12
C ALA A 34 -0.36 -7.64 -13.20
N PRO A 35 -0.03 -6.70 -14.10
CA PRO A 35 1.06 -6.92 -15.07
C PRO A 35 2.43 -7.15 -14.39
N ALA A 36 2.72 -6.40 -13.30
CA ALA A 36 3.94 -6.61 -12.51
C ALA A 36 3.95 -7.98 -11.82
N ARG A 37 2.81 -8.38 -11.26
CA ARG A 37 2.66 -9.70 -10.62
C ARG A 37 2.96 -10.85 -11.59
N ASN A 38 2.55 -10.73 -12.84
CA ASN A 38 2.77 -11.74 -13.87
C ASN A 38 4.27 -11.90 -14.22
N GLN A 39 5.08 -10.87 -14.02
CA GLN A 39 6.52 -10.91 -14.24
C GLN A 39 7.32 -11.47 -13.05
N ARG A 40 6.68 -11.76 -11.92
CA ARG A 40 7.36 -12.19 -10.69
C ARG A 40 8.24 -13.45 -10.88
N VAL A 41 7.85 -14.34 -11.76
CA VAL A 41 8.58 -15.59 -12.03
C VAL A 41 9.77 -15.35 -12.98
N THR A 42 9.58 -14.51 -13.99
CA THR A 42 10.59 -14.23 -15.03
C THR A 42 11.57 -13.13 -14.65
N ASN A 43 11.18 -12.25 -13.74
CA ASN A 43 12.00 -11.11 -13.27
C ASN A 43 11.93 -10.96 -11.73
N PRO A 44 12.35 -11.99 -10.95
CA PRO A 44 12.13 -12.01 -9.51
C PRO A 44 12.91 -10.95 -8.73
N THR A 45 14.16 -10.67 -9.11
CA THR A 45 15.03 -9.72 -8.40
C THR A 45 14.66 -8.25 -8.63
N ARG A 46 13.90 -7.97 -9.68
CA ARG A 46 13.43 -6.62 -10.03
C ARG A 46 11.91 -6.47 -9.87
N THR A 47 11.25 -7.45 -9.24
CA THR A 47 9.82 -7.41 -8.93
C THR A 47 9.62 -7.35 -7.42
N VAL A 48 9.24 -6.19 -6.93
CA VAL A 48 9.07 -5.89 -5.52
C VAL A 48 7.61 -6.09 -5.11
N TYR A 49 7.40 -6.84 -4.04
CA TYR A 49 6.09 -7.12 -3.44
C TYR A 49 6.21 -7.22 -1.91
N SER A 50 5.10 -7.25 -1.21
CA SER A 50 5.07 -7.32 0.26
C SER A 50 5.84 -6.18 0.96
N VAL A 51 6.05 -5.05 0.28
CA VAL A 51 6.83 -3.92 0.80
C VAL A 51 6.28 -3.36 2.10
N LYS A 52 5.00 -3.57 2.37
CA LYS A 52 4.32 -3.20 3.62
C LYS A 52 5.04 -3.76 4.87
N ARG A 53 5.72 -4.90 4.76
CA ARG A 53 6.49 -5.52 5.85
C ARG A 53 7.74 -4.74 6.23
N PHE A 54 8.23 -3.90 5.33
CA PHE A 54 9.45 -3.11 5.49
C PHE A 54 9.18 -1.64 5.85
N MET A 55 7.92 -1.20 5.78
CA MET A 55 7.52 0.19 6.03
C MET A 55 7.90 0.63 7.44
N GLY A 56 8.68 1.72 7.54
CA GLY A 56 9.03 2.34 8.82
C GLY A 56 9.87 1.47 9.76
N ARG A 57 10.52 0.43 9.26
CA ARG A 57 11.33 -0.51 10.05
C ARG A 57 12.82 -0.35 9.76
N ARG A 58 13.64 -0.66 10.76
CA ARG A 58 15.09 -0.72 10.63
C ARG A 58 15.51 -2.09 10.08
N HIS A 59 16.69 -2.16 9.46
CA HIS A 59 17.19 -3.40 8.86
C HIS A 59 17.31 -4.55 9.90
N SER A 60 17.73 -4.24 11.12
CA SER A 60 17.80 -5.24 12.21
C SER A 60 16.44 -5.88 12.57
N GLU A 61 15.33 -5.22 12.24
CA GLU A 61 13.99 -5.69 12.58
C GLU A 61 13.35 -6.57 11.51
N VAL A 62 13.98 -6.74 10.34
CA VAL A 62 13.38 -7.39 9.15
C VAL A 62 14.14 -8.61 8.65
N SER A 63 15.05 -9.15 9.44
CA SER A 63 15.90 -10.28 9.04
C SER A 63 15.13 -11.56 8.67
N SER A 64 13.93 -11.75 9.19
CA SER A 64 13.05 -12.86 8.82
C SER A 64 12.33 -12.59 7.50
N GLU A 65 11.85 -11.37 7.31
CA GLU A 65 11.13 -10.93 6.12
C GLU A 65 12.04 -10.82 4.88
N GLU A 66 13.29 -10.42 5.10
CA GLU A 66 14.33 -10.37 4.05
C GLU A 66 14.53 -11.74 3.38
N LYS A 67 14.52 -12.83 4.15
CA LYS A 67 14.67 -14.20 3.64
C LYS A 67 13.47 -14.67 2.80
N MET A 68 12.35 -13.98 2.85
CA MET A 68 11.12 -14.36 2.15
C MET A 68 10.97 -13.70 0.77
N VAL A 69 11.87 -12.80 0.41
CA VAL A 69 11.79 -12.04 -0.83
C VAL A 69 13.03 -12.29 -1.70
N PRO A 70 12.91 -12.30 -3.02
CA PRO A 70 14.02 -12.55 -3.93
C PRO A 70 14.81 -11.29 -4.31
N TYR A 71 14.32 -10.10 -3.96
CA TYR A 71 14.98 -8.83 -4.23
C TYR A 71 15.85 -8.41 -3.03
N ASP A 72 16.82 -7.55 -3.27
CA ASP A 72 17.75 -7.10 -2.25
C ASP A 72 17.08 -6.19 -1.21
N VAL A 73 17.29 -6.52 0.06
CA VAL A 73 16.93 -5.65 1.19
C VAL A 73 18.23 -5.13 1.80
N LYS A 74 18.42 -3.82 1.77
CA LYS A 74 19.67 -3.15 2.13
C LYS A 74 19.50 -2.25 3.35
N GLY A 75 20.61 -1.97 4.00
CA GLY A 75 20.73 -1.05 5.14
C GLY A 75 21.72 -1.59 6.17
N LYS A 76 22.27 -0.71 6.99
CA LYS A 76 22.99 -1.12 8.18
C LYS A 76 21.97 -1.44 9.28
N SER A 77 22.42 -2.15 10.31
CA SER A 77 21.55 -2.68 11.38
C SER A 77 20.62 -1.62 12.01
N ASP A 78 21.09 -0.39 12.14
CA ASP A 78 20.39 0.75 12.76
C ASP A 78 19.77 1.72 11.74
N GLU A 79 19.97 1.48 10.44
CA GLU A 79 19.39 2.30 9.37
C GLU A 79 17.99 1.77 8.98
N TYR A 80 17.17 2.64 8.43
CA TYR A 80 15.91 2.24 7.81
C TYR A 80 16.18 1.40 6.56
N VAL A 81 15.31 0.41 6.37
CA VAL A 81 15.38 -0.49 5.22
C VAL A 81 15.32 0.28 3.90
N LYS A 82 16.13 -0.18 2.95
CA LYS A 82 16.07 0.19 1.53
C LYS A 82 15.88 -1.06 0.67
N ILE A 83 15.23 -0.89 -0.45
CA ILE A 83 15.00 -1.95 -1.44
C ILE A 83 15.94 -1.71 -2.61
N GLY A 84 16.84 -2.67 -2.86
CA GLY A 84 17.75 -2.64 -3.99
C GLY A 84 17.07 -3.20 -5.25
N VAL A 85 17.19 -2.45 -6.36
CA VAL A 85 16.70 -2.90 -7.67
C VAL A 85 17.77 -2.52 -8.71
N GLY A 86 18.53 -3.49 -9.17
CA GLY A 86 19.71 -3.24 -9.99
C GLY A 86 20.71 -2.34 -9.24
N ASP A 87 21.13 -1.25 -9.87
CA ASP A 87 22.07 -0.29 -9.29
C ASP A 87 21.38 0.81 -8.45
N LYS A 88 20.06 0.78 -8.35
CA LYS A 88 19.27 1.78 -7.61
C LYS A 88 18.77 1.27 -6.27
N GLU A 89 18.58 2.19 -5.35
CA GLU A 89 17.99 1.95 -4.04
C GLU A 89 16.74 2.80 -3.87
N TYR A 90 15.70 2.19 -3.33
CA TYR A 90 14.42 2.83 -3.05
C TYR A 90 14.04 2.66 -1.59
N THR A 91 13.41 3.63 -1.00
CA THR A 91 12.74 3.46 0.29
C THR A 91 11.45 2.65 0.12
N PRO A 92 10.99 1.91 1.13
CA PRO A 92 9.68 1.27 1.11
C PRO A 92 8.54 2.24 0.81
N GLN A 93 8.66 3.49 1.25
CA GLN A 93 7.70 4.57 0.98
C GLN A 93 7.63 4.91 -0.52
N GLU A 94 8.77 5.04 -1.20
CA GLU A 94 8.82 5.30 -2.64
C GLU A 94 8.20 4.14 -3.45
N ILE A 95 8.45 2.91 -3.04
CA ILE A 95 7.83 1.73 -3.65
C ILE A 95 6.31 1.73 -3.44
N SER A 96 5.85 1.95 -2.20
CA SER A 96 4.41 2.04 -1.90
C SER A 96 3.73 3.19 -2.65
N ALA A 97 4.41 4.32 -2.80
CA ALA A 97 3.91 5.48 -3.53
C ALA A 97 3.57 5.17 -5.00
N LYS A 98 4.30 4.25 -5.63
CA LYS A 98 4.00 3.81 -7.01
C LYS A 98 2.63 3.13 -7.10
N THR A 99 2.28 2.28 -6.14
CA THR A 99 0.95 1.67 -6.04
C THR A 99 -0.14 2.73 -5.79
N LEU A 100 0.11 3.64 -4.84
CA LEU A 100 -0.85 4.69 -4.51
C LEU A 100 -1.07 5.64 -5.70
N ARG A 101 -0.02 5.92 -6.48
CA ARG A 101 -0.13 6.73 -7.71
C ARG A 101 -1.01 6.05 -8.75
N LYS A 102 -0.85 4.74 -8.98
CA LYS A 102 -1.73 3.99 -9.88
C LYS A 102 -3.19 4.03 -9.43
N LEU A 103 -3.45 3.91 -8.13
CA LEU A 103 -4.81 4.02 -7.58
C LEU A 103 -5.38 5.44 -7.75
N LYS A 104 -4.55 6.46 -7.55
CA LYS A 104 -4.92 7.85 -7.80
C LYS A 104 -5.31 8.07 -9.27
N GLU A 105 -4.48 7.60 -10.20
CA GLU A 105 -4.73 7.70 -11.65
C GLU A 105 -6.03 6.98 -12.06
N ALA A 106 -6.31 5.81 -11.50
CA ALA A 106 -7.57 5.09 -11.71
C ALA A 106 -8.77 5.88 -11.21
N ALA A 107 -8.66 6.50 -10.03
CA ALA A 107 -9.70 7.35 -9.47
C ALA A 107 -9.93 8.61 -10.31
N GLU A 108 -8.87 9.28 -10.74
CA GLU A 108 -8.92 10.48 -11.59
C GLU A 108 -9.54 10.17 -12.95
N SER A 109 -9.18 9.03 -13.55
CA SER A 109 -9.77 8.57 -14.81
C SER A 109 -11.28 8.30 -14.69
N TYR A 110 -11.70 7.69 -13.58
CA TYR A 110 -13.11 7.40 -13.32
C TYR A 110 -13.93 8.66 -13.03
N LEU A 111 -13.36 9.58 -12.21
CA LEU A 111 -14.07 10.79 -11.77
C LEU A 111 -14.01 11.93 -12.77
N GLY A 112 -13.08 11.88 -13.73
CA GLY A 112 -12.85 12.97 -14.70
C GLY A 112 -12.29 14.25 -14.05
N GLN A 113 -11.70 14.15 -12.86
CA GLN A 113 -11.15 15.28 -12.11
C GLN A 113 -9.94 14.86 -11.27
N THR A 114 -9.11 15.83 -10.90
CA THR A 114 -7.93 15.58 -10.07
C THR A 114 -8.32 15.18 -8.65
N VAL A 115 -7.66 14.14 -8.14
CA VAL A 115 -7.82 13.64 -6.77
C VAL A 115 -6.67 14.16 -5.91
N HIS A 116 -6.99 14.97 -4.90
CA HIS A 116 -6.01 15.59 -4.02
C HIS A 116 -5.91 14.91 -2.65
N LYS A 117 -7.01 14.33 -2.15
CA LYS A 117 -7.09 13.78 -0.79
C LYS A 117 -7.40 12.29 -0.78
N ALA A 118 -6.84 11.59 0.19
CA ALA A 118 -7.13 10.19 0.43
C ALA A 118 -7.18 9.86 1.92
N VAL A 119 -7.97 8.85 2.25
CA VAL A 119 -7.88 8.11 3.51
C VAL A 119 -7.18 6.80 3.20
N ILE A 120 -6.12 6.48 3.94
CA ILE A 120 -5.33 5.26 3.74
C ILE A 120 -5.52 4.34 4.93
N THR A 121 -5.72 3.05 4.67
CA THR A 121 -5.86 2.05 5.73
C THR A 121 -4.55 1.34 5.99
N VAL A 122 -4.32 1.00 7.26
CA VAL A 122 -3.15 0.26 7.72
C VAL A 122 -3.57 -0.87 8.66
N PRO A 123 -2.75 -1.94 8.81
CA PRO A 123 -3.00 -2.94 9.83
C PRO A 123 -3.09 -2.33 11.23
N ALA A 124 -3.95 -2.91 12.09
CA ALA A 124 -4.13 -2.42 13.45
C ALA A 124 -2.83 -2.48 14.29
N TYR A 125 -1.93 -3.43 13.98
CA TYR A 125 -0.64 -3.59 14.68
C TYR A 125 0.47 -2.63 14.22
N PHE A 126 0.23 -1.76 13.21
CA PHE A 126 1.22 -0.77 12.81
C PHE A 126 1.49 0.21 13.94
N ASN A 127 2.77 0.41 14.24
CA ASN A 127 3.23 1.46 15.16
C ASN A 127 3.25 2.84 14.48
N ASP A 128 3.61 3.87 15.23
CA ASP A 128 3.61 5.26 14.74
C ASP A 128 4.61 5.47 13.59
N ALA A 129 5.78 4.85 13.63
CA ALA A 129 6.77 4.94 12.56
C ALA A 129 6.26 4.35 11.25
N GLN A 130 5.56 3.21 11.30
CA GLN A 130 4.94 2.56 10.14
C GLN A 130 3.77 3.38 9.59
N ARG A 131 2.97 3.99 10.47
CA ARG A 131 1.87 4.89 10.08
C ARG A 131 2.40 6.17 9.42
N GLN A 132 3.47 6.75 9.97
CA GLN A 132 4.12 7.91 9.37
C GLN A 132 4.71 7.57 8.01
N ALA A 133 5.41 6.44 7.87
CA ALA A 133 5.93 5.96 6.58
C ALA A 133 4.82 5.77 5.52
N THR A 134 3.64 5.29 5.93
CA THR A 134 2.48 5.17 5.04
C THR A 134 1.95 6.55 4.62
N LYS A 135 1.92 7.52 5.54
CA LYS A 135 1.55 8.90 5.23
C LYS A 135 2.53 9.53 4.25
N ASP A 136 3.83 9.32 4.47
CA ASP A 136 4.89 9.81 3.57
C ASP A 136 4.75 9.21 2.16
N ALA A 137 4.44 7.91 2.05
CA ALA A 137 4.15 7.27 0.78
C ALA A 137 2.97 7.93 0.03
N GLY A 138 1.92 8.30 0.75
CA GLY A 138 0.79 9.06 0.18
C GLY A 138 1.22 10.42 -0.37
N GLN A 139 2.05 11.15 0.37
CA GLN A 139 2.58 12.44 -0.04
C GLN A 139 3.49 12.31 -1.29
N ILE A 140 4.36 11.31 -1.34
CA ILE A 140 5.20 11.01 -2.51
C ILE A 140 4.33 10.68 -3.74
N ALA A 141 3.18 10.04 -3.54
CA ALA A 141 2.22 9.77 -4.61
C ALA A 141 1.42 11.02 -5.06
N GLY A 142 1.60 12.16 -4.40
CA GLY A 142 0.87 13.39 -4.69
C GLY A 142 -0.53 13.44 -4.09
N LEU A 143 -0.72 12.81 -2.93
CA LEU A 143 -1.96 12.80 -2.17
C LEU A 143 -1.79 13.51 -0.82
N GLU A 144 -2.71 14.36 -0.46
CA GLU A 144 -2.91 14.79 0.93
C GLU A 144 -3.58 13.64 1.69
N VAL A 145 -2.86 13.04 2.64
CA VAL A 145 -3.41 11.97 3.48
C VAL A 145 -4.23 12.60 4.61
N ALA A 146 -5.54 12.62 4.42
CA ALA A 146 -6.47 13.22 5.37
C ALA A 146 -6.54 12.42 6.68
N ARG A 147 -6.50 11.10 6.61
CA ARG A 147 -6.47 10.21 7.77
C ARG A 147 -5.76 8.90 7.45
N ILE A 148 -5.15 8.32 8.48
CA ILE A 148 -4.75 6.91 8.54
C ILE A 148 -5.73 6.20 9.47
N ILE A 149 -6.40 5.16 9.02
CA ILE A 149 -7.33 4.35 9.82
C ILE A 149 -6.91 2.88 9.81
N ASN A 150 -7.35 2.12 10.80
CA ASN A 150 -7.07 0.69 10.87
C ASN A 150 -7.92 -0.08 9.85
N GLU A 151 -7.34 -1.07 9.18
CA GLU A 151 -8.05 -1.93 8.22
C GLU A 151 -9.29 -2.61 8.80
N PRO A 152 -9.25 -3.22 10.01
CA PRO A 152 -10.46 -3.80 10.59
C PRO A 152 -11.53 -2.74 10.91
N THR A 153 -11.15 -1.53 11.31
CA THR A 153 -12.08 -0.42 11.52
C THR A 153 -12.76 0.00 10.21
N ALA A 154 -11.98 0.11 9.12
CA ALA A 154 -12.53 0.43 7.81
C ALA A 154 -13.50 -0.64 7.31
N ALA A 155 -13.17 -1.92 7.51
CA ALA A 155 -14.04 -3.03 7.15
C ALA A 155 -15.36 -3.01 7.95
N ALA A 156 -15.30 -2.74 9.26
CA ALA A 156 -16.47 -2.62 10.10
C ALA A 156 -17.36 -1.43 9.68
N MET A 157 -16.76 -0.30 9.32
CA MET A 157 -17.50 0.85 8.81
C MET A 157 -18.20 0.54 7.48
N ALA A 158 -17.49 -0.11 6.54
CA ALA A 158 -18.05 -0.48 5.25
C ALA A 158 -19.21 -1.47 5.41
N TYR A 159 -19.08 -2.46 6.32
CA TYR A 159 -20.14 -3.41 6.62
C TYR A 159 -21.35 -2.77 7.31
N GLY A 160 -21.11 -1.77 8.17
CA GLY A 160 -22.16 -1.07 8.91
C GLY A 160 -22.96 -0.06 8.07
N LEU A 161 -22.42 0.40 6.95
CA LEU A 161 -23.10 1.32 6.04
C LEU A 161 -24.32 0.67 5.33
N ASP A 162 -24.25 -0.63 5.10
CA ASP A 162 -25.38 -1.40 4.50
C ASP A 162 -26.48 -1.78 5.49
N LYS A 163 -26.22 -1.65 6.77
CA LYS A 163 -27.15 -2.06 7.82
C LYS A 163 -27.42 -0.89 8.75
N THR A 164 -28.56 -0.26 8.58
CA THR A 164 -29.13 0.66 9.57
C THR A 164 -29.48 -0.07 10.88
N CYS A 165 -28.55 -0.83 11.41
CA CYS A 165 -28.80 -1.64 12.58
C CYS A 165 -27.62 -1.65 13.52
N LEU A 166 -27.86 -0.99 14.67
CA LEU A 166 -27.38 -1.38 15.97
C LEU A 166 -25.85 -1.62 16.06
N LEU A 167 -25.16 -0.60 16.49
CA LEU A 167 -23.93 -0.75 17.24
C LEU A 167 -24.19 -1.66 18.45
N TYR A 168 -24.17 -2.95 18.24
CA TYR A 168 -23.91 -3.87 19.32
C TYR A 168 -22.44 -3.70 19.68
N THR A 169 -22.20 -3.05 20.78
CA THR A 169 -20.90 -3.10 21.42
C THR A 169 -20.56 -4.56 21.66
N SER A 170 -19.45 -5.03 21.10
CA SER A 170 -18.90 -6.33 21.48
C SER A 170 -18.75 -6.33 23.01
N PRO A 171 -19.25 -7.35 23.71
CA PRO A 171 -19.06 -7.43 25.15
C PRO A 171 -17.56 -7.36 25.45
N SER A 172 -17.21 -6.53 26.41
CA SER A 172 -15.82 -6.41 26.87
C SER A 172 -15.38 -7.78 27.41
N PRO A 173 -14.17 -8.25 27.06
CA PRO A 173 -13.66 -9.53 27.59
C PRO A 173 -13.32 -9.47 29.09
N ARG A 174 -13.89 -8.55 29.84
CA ARG A 174 -13.65 -8.30 31.26
C ARG A 174 -14.88 -8.50 32.16
N ASP A 175 -15.92 -9.18 31.71
CA ASP A 175 -17.06 -9.60 32.55
C ASP A 175 -17.11 -11.12 32.65
#